data_0f18ae9662a23e7081d5e60f5bbb386c
#
_entry.id   0f18ae9662a23e7081d5e60f5bbb386c
#
_cell.length_a   1.000
_cell.length_b   1.000
_cell.length_c   1.000
_cell.angle_alpha   90.00
_cell.angle_beta   90.00
_cell.angle_gamma   90.00
#
_symmetry.space_group_name_H-M   'P 1'
#
loop_
_entity.id
_entity.type
_entity.pdbx_description
1 polymer ?
#
loop_
_entity_poly.entity_id
_entity_poly.type
_entity_poly.pdbx_seq_one_letter_code
_entity_poly.pdbx_strand_id
1 'polypeptide(L)'
;MAMPDAEVEVNGGVVVYEFVGPEDGEVVVLTPGGRFSKDYGGVHELAEALAAGGKRVLLWDRPNCGRSDVQLYGRSESHMRAETLGVMLEKLGIEKVVAAGGSGGARDMIVFTMMYPEKVTKLLTWCIVGGTFSTMSLAGVYVLPELRAVRAGGIEAVLSIPGAAGSWADLCEANPRNKERLLEVGAEEFERVMERWFDAYIPKANEAIPGVADWEFAQVQVPTLIVRGGAKDYDHPARTSREVLSLIEGARLIEPPWPEDAWEQRGLRRRSGEEVGFEFWVDGAPSFLAFIDEQSTGGAVA
;
A
#
# COMPACT_ATOMS: atom_id res chain seq x y z
N MET A 1 -10.27 21.22 1.51
CA MET A 1 -9.02 22.00 1.49
C MET A 1 -7.96 21.10 2.10
N ALA A 2 -6.89 20.78 1.39
CA ALA A 2 -5.81 19.96 1.95
C ALA A 2 -5.12 20.73 3.08
N MET A 3 -4.88 20.06 4.21
CA MET A 3 -4.05 20.62 5.28
C MET A 3 -2.59 20.48 4.90
N PRO A 4 -1.69 21.35 5.39
CA PRO A 4 -0.26 21.18 5.13
C PRO A 4 0.22 19.85 5.73
N ASP A 5 1.30 19.32 5.15
CA ASP A 5 1.95 18.13 5.68
C ASP A 5 2.26 18.27 7.17
N ALA A 6 2.04 17.18 7.87
CA ALA A 6 2.39 17.00 9.27
C ALA A 6 3.35 15.83 9.43
N GLU A 7 4.04 15.79 10.53
CA GLU A 7 5.00 14.73 10.87
C GLU A 7 4.62 14.08 12.19
N VAL A 8 4.82 12.78 12.29
CA VAL A 8 4.70 12.02 13.54
C VAL A 8 5.83 11.03 13.65
N GLU A 9 6.47 10.98 14.81
CA GLU A 9 7.51 9.99 15.09
C GLU A 9 6.87 8.64 15.43
N VAL A 10 7.24 7.58 14.71
CA VAL A 10 6.75 6.22 14.89
C VAL A 10 7.90 5.23 14.78
N ASN A 11 8.10 4.41 15.80
CA ASN A 11 9.11 3.34 15.83
C ASN A 11 10.54 3.84 15.47
N GLY A 12 10.89 5.02 15.96
CA GLY A 12 12.21 5.62 15.74
C GLY A 12 12.41 6.26 14.37
N GLY A 13 11.35 6.46 13.59
CA GLY A 13 11.35 7.19 12.32
C GLY A 13 10.22 8.18 12.22
N VAL A 14 10.39 9.20 11.39
CA VAL A 14 9.37 10.20 11.10
C VAL A 14 8.50 9.73 9.96
N VAL A 15 7.18 9.80 10.13
CA VAL A 15 6.17 9.54 9.10
C VAL A 15 5.52 10.86 8.71
N VAL A 16 5.53 11.17 7.41
CA VAL A 16 4.89 12.36 6.85
C VAL A 16 3.47 12.02 6.44
N TYR A 17 2.52 12.87 6.78
CA TYR A 17 1.10 12.65 6.48
C TYR A 17 0.34 13.97 6.31
N GLU A 18 -0.86 13.87 5.78
CA GLU A 18 -1.83 14.96 5.72
C GLU A 18 -3.26 14.44 5.82
N PHE A 19 -4.19 15.34 6.12
CA PHE A 19 -5.61 15.07 6.03
C PHE A 19 -6.26 15.88 4.91
N VAL A 20 -7.16 15.25 4.17
CA VAL A 20 -8.01 15.89 3.17
C VAL A 20 -9.47 15.70 3.60
N GLY A 21 -10.24 16.78 3.66
CA GLY A 21 -11.66 16.75 3.99
C GLY A 21 -12.01 17.29 5.38
N PRO A 22 -13.28 17.12 5.82
CA PRO A 22 -13.78 17.67 7.07
C PRO A 22 -13.19 16.96 8.30
N GLU A 23 -12.96 17.71 9.38
CA GLU A 23 -12.37 17.17 10.62
C GLU A 23 -13.25 16.13 11.31
N ASP A 24 -14.58 16.26 11.18
CA ASP A 24 -15.58 15.37 11.76
C ASP A 24 -15.98 14.21 10.84
N GLY A 25 -15.37 14.10 9.66
CA GLY A 25 -15.61 13.01 8.72
C GLY A 25 -15.09 11.66 9.21
N GLU A 26 -15.73 10.58 8.77
CA GLU A 26 -15.22 9.23 8.99
C GLU A 26 -13.82 9.09 8.37
N VAL A 27 -12.87 8.58 9.15
CA VAL A 27 -11.47 8.52 8.70
C VAL A 27 -11.26 7.38 7.71
N VAL A 28 -10.76 7.72 6.52
CA VAL A 28 -10.32 6.77 5.50
C VAL A 28 -8.82 6.85 5.35
N VAL A 29 -8.09 5.79 5.67
CA VAL A 29 -6.67 5.69 5.34
C VAL A 29 -6.54 5.29 3.89
N LEU A 30 -6.02 6.17 3.05
CA LEU A 30 -5.81 5.91 1.63
C LEU A 30 -4.33 5.63 1.36
N THR A 31 -4.05 4.40 0.88
CA THR A 31 -2.68 3.89 0.73
C THR A 31 -2.37 3.57 -0.73
N PRO A 32 -1.41 4.29 -1.35
CA PRO A 32 -1.00 4.04 -2.74
C PRO A 32 -0.18 2.75 -2.88
N GLY A 33 0.09 2.35 -4.13
CA GLY A 33 0.88 1.16 -4.45
C GLY A 33 2.40 1.34 -4.33
N GLY A 34 3.15 0.28 -4.60
CA GLY A 34 4.60 0.28 -4.68
C GLY A 34 5.31 0.99 -3.53
N ARG A 35 6.41 1.65 -3.81
CA ARG A 35 7.08 2.64 -2.92
C ARG A 35 6.75 4.07 -3.34
N PHE A 36 5.53 4.32 -3.81
CA PHE A 36 5.10 5.65 -4.22
C PHE A 36 4.71 6.51 -3.02
N SER A 37 5.03 7.81 -3.13
CA SER A 37 4.61 8.83 -2.18
C SER A 37 3.08 8.99 -2.18
N LYS A 38 2.56 9.54 -1.09
CA LYS A 38 1.17 10.03 -0.99
C LYS A 38 0.85 11.10 -2.06
N ASP A 39 1.86 11.81 -2.54
CA ASP A 39 1.74 12.86 -3.56
C ASP A 39 1.80 12.31 -5.00
N TYR A 40 1.87 10.99 -5.19
CA TYR A 40 1.90 10.41 -6.52
C TYR A 40 0.56 10.62 -7.26
N GLY A 41 0.63 11.01 -8.53
CA GLY A 41 -0.54 11.41 -9.32
C GLY A 41 -1.72 10.45 -9.21
N GLY A 42 -2.93 10.96 -9.13
CA GLY A 42 -4.17 10.21 -8.93
C GLY A 42 -4.55 9.94 -7.47
N VAL A 43 -3.60 10.02 -6.53
CA VAL A 43 -3.87 9.74 -5.11
C VAL A 43 -4.65 10.89 -4.47
N HIS A 44 -4.20 12.12 -4.69
CA HIS A 44 -4.89 13.31 -4.19
C HIS A 44 -6.27 13.49 -4.81
N GLU A 45 -6.41 13.24 -6.11
CA GLU A 45 -7.69 13.36 -6.82
C GLU A 45 -8.73 12.38 -6.24
N LEU A 46 -8.32 11.15 -5.91
CA LEU A 46 -9.21 10.22 -5.22
C LEU A 46 -9.51 10.68 -3.80
N ALA A 47 -8.52 11.18 -3.05
CA ALA A 47 -8.72 11.68 -1.70
C ALA A 47 -9.69 12.87 -1.68
N GLU A 48 -9.56 13.82 -2.60
CA GLU A 48 -10.46 14.96 -2.75
C GLU A 48 -11.90 14.53 -3.11
N ALA A 49 -12.04 13.52 -3.98
CA ALA A 49 -13.35 12.98 -4.34
C ALA A 49 -14.03 12.29 -3.13
N LEU A 50 -13.29 11.55 -2.32
CA LEU A 50 -13.80 10.96 -1.08
C LEU A 50 -14.13 12.04 -0.04
N ALA A 51 -13.29 13.06 0.07
CA ALA A 51 -13.51 14.20 0.96
C ALA A 51 -14.75 15.02 0.56
N ALA A 52 -15.00 15.19 -0.73
CA ALA A 52 -16.24 15.80 -1.23
C ALA A 52 -17.48 15.00 -0.84
N GLY A 53 -17.35 13.68 -0.63
CA GLY A 53 -18.37 12.81 -0.04
C GLY A 53 -18.42 12.83 1.50
N GLY A 54 -17.75 13.80 2.15
CA GLY A 54 -17.78 13.96 3.61
C GLY A 54 -16.79 13.08 4.39
N LYS A 55 -15.83 12.45 3.73
CA LYS A 55 -14.81 11.63 4.42
C LYS A 55 -13.60 12.48 4.83
N ARG A 56 -12.96 12.09 5.94
CA ARG A 56 -11.66 12.62 6.35
C ARG A 56 -10.57 11.66 5.90
N VAL A 57 -9.90 11.97 4.79
CA VAL A 57 -8.92 11.07 4.19
C VAL A 57 -7.54 11.34 4.78
N LEU A 58 -6.94 10.29 5.37
CA LEU A 58 -5.55 10.29 5.81
C LEU A 58 -4.67 9.78 4.66
N LEU A 59 -3.89 10.66 4.09
CA LEU A 59 -2.80 10.37 3.16
C LEU A 59 -1.49 10.31 3.94
N TRP A 60 -0.64 9.34 3.65
CA TRP A 60 0.63 9.16 4.36
C TRP A 60 1.73 8.60 3.48
N ASP A 61 2.91 9.14 3.65
CA ASP A 61 4.12 8.50 3.15
C ASP A 61 4.46 7.35 4.09
N ARG A 62 4.24 6.12 3.65
CA ARG A 62 4.60 4.94 4.42
C ARG A 62 6.12 4.92 4.65
N PRO A 63 6.65 4.25 5.66
CA PRO A 63 8.08 3.97 5.71
C PRO A 63 8.58 3.47 4.36
N ASN A 64 9.73 3.95 3.93
CA ASN A 64 10.32 3.68 2.61
C ASN A 64 9.50 4.25 1.42
N CYS A 65 8.76 5.32 1.64
CA CYS A 65 8.03 6.05 0.60
C CYS A 65 8.14 7.55 0.83
N GLY A 66 8.20 8.32 -0.26
CA GLY A 66 8.16 9.78 -0.23
C GLY A 66 9.14 10.40 0.75
N ARG A 67 8.64 11.27 1.64
CA ARG A 67 9.46 12.03 2.59
C ARG A 67 9.55 11.41 3.99
N SER A 68 8.93 10.27 4.22
CA SER A 68 9.07 9.54 5.47
C SER A 68 10.45 8.91 5.62
N ASP A 69 10.82 8.65 6.87
CA ASP A 69 12.09 8.02 7.17
C ASP A 69 12.10 6.54 6.75
N VAL A 70 13.26 6.06 6.36
CA VAL A 70 13.53 4.66 6.10
C VAL A 70 13.41 3.87 7.39
N GLN A 71 12.71 2.74 7.33
CA GLN A 71 12.61 1.74 8.37
C GLN A 71 12.83 0.34 7.79
N LEU A 72 13.55 -0.51 8.49
CA LEU A 72 14.01 -1.81 8.00
C LEU A 72 13.78 -2.90 9.07
N TYR A 73 12.51 -3.26 9.30
CA TYR A 73 12.14 -4.31 10.25
C TYR A 73 10.91 -5.12 9.77
N GLY A 74 10.38 -5.98 10.61
CA GLY A 74 9.21 -6.81 10.28
C GLY A 74 9.51 -8.00 9.37
N ARG A 75 8.56 -8.92 9.26
CA ARG A 75 8.70 -10.12 8.41
C ARG A 75 8.57 -9.80 6.91
N SER A 76 7.90 -8.70 6.57
CA SER A 76 7.87 -8.11 5.23
C SER A 76 7.67 -6.60 5.34
N GLU A 77 7.89 -5.88 4.26
CA GLU A 77 7.68 -4.43 4.19
C GLU A 77 6.22 -4.06 4.50
N SER A 78 5.23 -4.86 4.08
CA SER A 78 3.83 -4.62 4.41
C SER A 78 3.50 -4.82 5.89
N HIS A 79 4.14 -5.78 6.57
CA HIS A 79 3.96 -5.95 8.02
C HIS A 79 4.56 -4.78 8.81
N MET A 80 5.74 -4.30 8.41
CA MET A 80 6.35 -3.10 8.96
C MET A 80 5.43 -1.88 8.81
N ARG A 81 4.88 -1.67 7.62
CA ARG A 81 3.95 -0.56 7.33
C ARG A 81 2.66 -0.67 8.12
N ALA A 82 2.09 -1.87 8.24
CA ALA A 82 0.90 -2.11 9.03
C ALA A 82 1.13 -1.81 10.52
N GLU A 83 2.26 -2.25 11.09
CA GLU A 83 2.65 -1.93 12.46
C GLU A 83 2.84 -0.42 12.66
N THR A 84 3.55 0.23 11.72
CA THR A 84 3.74 1.68 11.75
C THR A 84 2.41 2.42 11.73
N LEU A 85 1.46 2.00 10.88
CA LEU A 85 0.13 2.61 10.82
C LEU A 85 -0.63 2.43 12.13
N GLY A 86 -0.59 1.25 12.75
CA GLY A 86 -1.23 0.99 14.04
C GLY A 86 -0.77 1.96 15.13
N VAL A 87 0.55 2.13 15.27
CA VAL A 87 1.14 3.07 16.24
C VAL A 87 0.86 4.53 15.85
N MET A 88 0.90 4.85 14.56
CA MET A 88 0.57 6.19 14.08
C MET A 88 -0.85 6.60 14.44
N LEU A 89 -1.84 5.73 14.19
CA LEU A 89 -3.24 6.02 14.53
C LEU A 89 -3.44 6.22 16.03
N GLU A 90 -2.74 5.45 16.88
CA GLU A 90 -2.76 5.66 18.34
C GLU A 90 -2.23 7.03 18.74
N LYS A 91 -1.10 7.45 18.16
CA LYS A 91 -0.50 8.77 18.43
C LYS A 91 -1.39 9.92 17.95
N LEU A 92 -2.16 9.71 16.88
CA LEU A 92 -3.10 10.68 16.34
C LEU A 92 -4.46 10.65 17.04
N GLY A 93 -4.67 9.74 18.01
CA GLY A 93 -5.96 9.60 18.71
C GLY A 93 -7.09 9.07 17.82
N ILE A 94 -6.76 8.33 16.75
CA ILE A 94 -7.72 7.76 15.82
C ILE A 94 -8.00 6.31 16.22
N GLU A 95 -9.21 6.05 16.65
CA GLU A 95 -9.60 4.73 17.14
C GLU A 95 -9.93 3.76 16.02
N LYS A 96 -10.66 4.24 14.99
CA LYS A 96 -11.16 3.41 13.90
C LYS A 96 -11.05 4.10 12.55
N VAL A 97 -10.80 3.30 11.51
CA VAL A 97 -10.65 3.78 10.13
C VAL A 97 -11.30 2.83 9.13
N VAL A 98 -11.64 3.34 7.98
CA VAL A 98 -11.78 2.55 6.75
C VAL A 98 -10.38 2.36 6.18
N ALA A 99 -9.95 1.11 6.01
CA ALA A 99 -8.67 0.78 5.40
C ALA A 99 -8.84 0.68 3.88
N ALA A 100 -8.27 1.60 3.11
CA ALA A 100 -8.40 1.67 1.66
C ALA A 100 -7.03 1.66 0.98
N GLY A 101 -6.85 0.81 -0.04
CA GLY A 101 -5.58 0.76 -0.74
C GLY A 101 -5.59 0.04 -2.07
N GLY A 102 -4.67 0.47 -2.95
CA GLY A 102 -4.47 -0.12 -4.28
C GLY A 102 -3.08 -0.69 -4.49
N SER A 103 -2.95 -1.75 -5.26
CA SER A 103 -1.68 -2.41 -5.59
C SER A 103 -0.92 -2.86 -4.32
N GLY A 104 0.31 -2.43 -4.12
CA GLY A 104 1.05 -2.67 -2.88
C GLY A 104 0.32 -2.15 -1.64
N GLY A 105 -0.41 -1.02 -1.77
CA GLY A 105 -1.26 -0.48 -0.70
C GLY A 105 -2.43 -1.39 -0.34
N ALA A 106 -2.99 -2.13 -1.29
CA ALA A 106 -4.01 -3.15 -1.01
C ALA A 106 -3.45 -4.23 -0.07
N ARG A 107 -2.22 -4.72 -0.35
CA ARG A 107 -1.54 -5.68 0.53
C ARG A 107 -1.27 -5.09 1.91
N ASP A 108 -0.80 -3.82 1.98
CA ASP A 108 -0.55 -3.14 3.25
C ASP A 108 -1.84 -3.04 4.09
N MET A 109 -2.99 -2.71 3.47
CA MET A 109 -4.27 -2.58 4.16
C MET A 109 -4.89 -3.93 4.55
N ILE A 110 -4.72 -4.98 3.75
CA ILE A 110 -5.10 -6.35 4.12
C ILE A 110 -4.31 -6.79 5.36
N VAL A 111 -2.98 -6.64 5.34
CA VAL A 111 -2.12 -6.98 6.49
C VAL A 111 -2.46 -6.12 7.71
N PHE A 112 -2.72 -4.83 7.53
CA PHE A 112 -3.15 -3.95 8.62
C PHE A 112 -4.46 -4.43 9.25
N THR A 113 -5.45 -4.80 8.44
CA THR A 113 -6.73 -5.31 8.91
C THR A 113 -6.58 -6.62 9.69
N MET A 114 -5.65 -7.49 9.27
CA MET A 114 -5.35 -8.74 9.99
C MET A 114 -4.67 -8.49 11.34
N MET A 115 -3.75 -7.52 11.40
CA MET A 115 -2.98 -7.23 12.62
C MET A 115 -3.77 -6.40 13.65
N TYR A 116 -4.69 -5.55 13.17
CA TYR A 116 -5.44 -4.58 13.98
C TYR A 116 -6.94 -4.59 13.62
N PRO A 117 -7.63 -5.75 13.70
CA PRO A 117 -9.02 -5.85 13.29
C PRO A 117 -9.95 -4.91 14.08
N GLU A 118 -9.60 -4.58 15.32
CA GLU A 118 -10.36 -3.66 16.17
C GLU A 118 -10.29 -2.20 15.69
N LYS A 119 -9.25 -1.83 14.93
CA LYS A 119 -9.07 -0.49 14.39
C LYS A 119 -9.74 -0.28 13.03
N VAL A 120 -10.21 -1.33 12.38
CA VAL A 120 -10.77 -1.26 11.02
C VAL A 120 -12.29 -1.41 11.05
N THR A 121 -13.01 -0.49 10.43
CA THR A 121 -14.47 -0.59 10.25
C THR A 121 -14.85 -1.27 8.95
N LYS A 122 -14.07 -1.03 7.88
CA LYS A 122 -14.26 -1.60 6.54
C LYS A 122 -12.93 -1.72 5.83
N LEU A 123 -12.81 -2.72 4.97
CA LEU A 123 -11.65 -2.92 4.08
C LEU A 123 -12.06 -2.69 2.62
N LEU A 124 -11.35 -1.82 1.94
CA LEU A 124 -11.56 -1.50 0.53
C LEU A 124 -10.25 -1.71 -0.24
N THR A 125 -10.23 -2.63 -1.21
CA THR A 125 -9.01 -2.97 -1.95
C THR A 125 -9.24 -3.05 -3.44
N TRP A 126 -8.24 -2.63 -4.21
CA TRP A 126 -8.23 -2.74 -5.67
C TRP A 126 -6.84 -3.03 -6.19
N CYS A 127 -6.74 -3.50 -7.43
CA CYS A 127 -5.45 -3.85 -8.05
C CYS A 127 -4.62 -4.77 -7.14
N ILE A 128 -5.22 -5.86 -6.63
CA ILE A 128 -4.52 -6.74 -5.67
C ILE A 128 -3.39 -7.49 -6.36
N VAL A 129 -2.20 -7.34 -5.80
CA VAL A 129 -0.98 -8.03 -6.25
C VAL A 129 -1.01 -9.50 -5.82
N GLY A 130 -0.71 -10.41 -6.73
CA GLY A 130 -0.58 -11.84 -6.41
C GLY A 130 -0.40 -12.70 -7.65
N GLY A 131 -0.23 -14.00 -7.42
CA GLY A 131 0.11 -14.94 -8.47
C GLY A 131 1.58 -14.87 -8.88
N THR A 132 2.07 -15.93 -9.51
CA THR A 132 3.50 -16.14 -9.75
C THR A 132 4.16 -15.02 -10.56
N PHE A 133 3.53 -14.58 -11.66
CA PHE A 133 4.12 -13.56 -12.52
C PHE A 133 4.27 -12.24 -11.80
N SER A 134 3.19 -11.73 -11.21
CA SER A 134 3.17 -10.46 -10.47
C SER A 134 4.18 -10.48 -9.32
N THR A 135 4.16 -11.53 -8.52
CA THR A 135 5.05 -11.68 -7.36
C THR A 135 6.53 -11.67 -7.76
N MET A 136 6.89 -12.43 -8.80
CA MET A 136 8.27 -12.46 -9.29
C MET A 136 8.68 -11.14 -9.98
N SER A 137 7.77 -10.47 -10.70
CA SER A 137 8.02 -9.16 -11.26
C SER A 137 8.35 -8.15 -10.18
N LEU A 138 7.58 -8.13 -9.10
CA LEU A 138 7.82 -7.22 -7.96
C LEU A 138 9.13 -7.53 -7.23
N ALA A 139 9.48 -8.79 -7.06
CA ALA A 139 10.80 -9.17 -6.53
C ALA A 139 11.93 -8.62 -7.39
N GLY A 140 11.77 -8.66 -8.71
CA GLY A 140 12.72 -8.12 -9.70
C GLY A 140 12.82 -6.59 -9.68
N VAL A 141 11.81 -5.91 -9.19
CA VAL A 141 11.79 -4.43 -9.11
C VAL A 141 12.26 -3.91 -7.75
N TYR A 142 11.84 -4.54 -6.64
CA TYR A 142 11.98 -3.96 -5.31
C TYR A 142 13.01 -4.64 -4.41
N VAL A 143 13.57 -5.80 -4.79
CA VAL A 143 14.43 -6.56 -3.88
C VAL A 143 15.68 -7.12 -4.55
N LEU A 144 15.56 -7.76 -5.71
CA LEU A 144 16.70 -8.40 -6.35
C LEU A 144 17.82 -7.45 -6.80
N PRO A 145 17.52 -6.27 -7.36
CA PRO A 145 18.55 -5.29 -7.68
C PRO A 145 19.33 -4.84 -6.45
N GLU A 146 18.62 -4.60 -5.35
CA GLU A 146 19.17 -4.16 -4.06
C GLU A 146 20.09 -5.22 -3.45
N LEU A 147 19.65 -6.48 -3.43
CA LEU A 147 20.47 -7.59 -2.95
C LEU A 147 21.77 -7.75 -3.76
N ARG A 148 21.69 -7.61 -5.07
CA ARG A 148 22.89 -7.66 -5.92
C ARG A 148 23.82 -6.50 -5.65
N ALA A 149 23.27 -5.29 -5.50
CA ALA A 149 24.05 -4.09 -5.30
C ALA A 149 24.72 -4.09 -3.93
N VAL A 150 24.02 -4.42 -2.85
CA VAL A 150 24.59 -4.41 -1.50
C VAL A 150 25.72 -5.42 -1.39
N ARG A 151 25.61 -6.61 -2.02
CA ARG A 151 26.68 -7.61 -2.07
C ARG A 151 27.89 -7.18 -2.88
N ALA A 152 27.67 -6.38 -3.93
CA ALA A 152 28.74 -5.92 -4.81
C ALA A 152 29.52 -4.73 -4.25
N GLY A 153 28.86 -3.82 -3.51
CA GLY A 153 29.49 -2.57 -3.09
C GLY A 153 28.80 -1.85 -1.93
N GLY A 154 28.04 -2.58 -1.10
CA GLY A 154 27.40 -2.02 0.09
C GLY A 154 26.27 -1.05 -0.21
N ILE A 155 25.95 -0.19 0.76
CA ILE A 155 24.85 0.78 0.66
C ILE A 155 25.08 1.79 -0.48
N GLU A 156 26.30 2.21 -0.72
CA GLU A 156 26.59 3.15 -1.82
C GLU A 156 26.25 2.56 -3.19
N ALA A 157 26.43 1.26 -3.38
CA ALA A 157 26.01 0.57 -4.61
C ALA A 157 24.48 0.50 -4.72
N VAL A 158 23.76 0.31 -3.62
CA VAL A 158 22.29 0.36 -3.60
C VAL A 158 21.79 1.74 -4.02
N LEU A 159 22.38 2.81 -3.46
CA LEU A 159 22.03 4.18 -3.79
C LEU A 159 22.43 4.60 -5.23
N SER A 160 23.25 3.80 -5.88
CA SER A 160 23.67 4.04 -7.28
C SER A 160 22.80 3.30 -8.29
N ILE A 161 21.82 2.51 -7.86
CA ILE A 161 20.87 1.83 -8.77
C ILE A 161 20.05 2.92 -9.48
N PRO A 162 20.08 2.98 -10.84
CA PRO A 162 19.23 3.93 -11.55
C PRO A 162 17.77 3.61 -11.25
N GLY A 163 17.08 4.54 -10.60
CA GLY A 163 15.76 4.25 -10.05
C GLY A 163 14.61 4.64 -10.96
N ALA A 164 13.58 3.80 -10.97
CA ALA A 164 12.22 4.26 -11.15
C ALA A 164 11.76 4.93 -9.85
N ALA A 165 10.68 5.72 -9.89
CA ALA A 165 10.09 6.34 -8.71
C ALA A 165 9.95 5.34 -7.55
N GLY A 166 10.45 5.69 -6.37
CA GLY A 166 10.47 4.83 -5.19
C GLY A 166 11.72 3.96 -5.02
N SER A 167 12.81 4.26 -5.77
CA SER A 167 14.14 3.70 -5.49
C SER A 167 14.71 4.25 -4.18
N TRP A 168 15.70 3.57 -3.62
CA TRP A 168 16.40 4.06 -2.42
C TRP A 168 17.12 5.40 -2.66
N ALA A 169 17.58 5.65 -3.88
CA ALA A 169 18.14 6.93 -4.29
C ALA A 169 17.09 8.06 -4.23
N ASP A 170 15.91 7.82 -4.82
CA ASP A 170 14.80 8.77 -4.78
C ASP A 170 14.35 9.08 -3.34
N LEU A 171 14.32 8.05 -2.48
CA LEU A 171 13.98 8.23 -1.06
C LEU A 171 14.99 9.10 -0.32
N CYS A 172 16.27 8.99 -0.66
CA CYS A 172 17.32 9.85 -0.10
C CYS A 172 17.30 11.26 -0.68
N GLU A 173 16.86 11.43 -1.92
CA GLU A 173 16.65 12.76 -2.52
C GLU A 173 15.45 13.47 -1.89
N ALA A 174 14.33 12.76 -1.74
CA ALA A 174 13.12 13.29 -1.12
C ALA A 174 13.31 13.61 0.37
N ASN A 175 14.12 12.82 1.08
CA ASN A 175 14.45 12.99 2.50
C ASN A 175 15.93 12.68 2.75
N PRO A 176 16.80 13.71 2.83
CA PRO A 176 18.25 13.53 3.01
C PRO A 176 18.66 12.75 4.26
N ARG A 177 17.84 12.73 5.33
CA ARG A 177 18.09 11.91 6.53
C ARG A 177 18.17 10.42 6.20
N ASN A 178 17.50 9.96 5.14
CA ASN A 178 17.45 8.55 4.75
C ASN A 178 18.83 8.01 4.34
N LYS A 179 19.69 8.85 3.76
CA LYS A 179 21.05 8.42 3.42
C LYS A 179 21.86 8.08 4.68
N GLU A 180 21.81 8.93 5.69
CA GLU A 180 22.51 8.70 6.96
C GLU A 180 21.97 7.47 7.66
N ARG A 181 20.63 7.32 7.72
CA ARG A 181 19.97 6.15 8.32
C ARG A 181 20.37 4.84 7.63
N LEU A 182 20.44 4.80 6.31
CA LEU A 182 20.87 3.60 5.57
C LEU A 182 22.33 3.27 5.82
N LEU A 183 23.20 4.28 5.92
CA LEU A 183 24.62 4.09 6.24
C LEU A 183 24.80 3.59 7.68
N GLU A 184 24.00 4.06 8.64
CA GLU A 184 24.00 3.58 10.03
C GLU A 184 23.52 2.14 10.14
N VAL A 185 22.48 1.74 9.40
CA VAL A 185 22.02 0.36 9.31
C VAL A 185 23.15 -0.55 8.80
N GLY A 186 23.91 -0.10 7.81
CA GLY A 186 25.01 -0.82 7.23
C GLY A 186 24.60 -1.93 6.26
N ALA A 187 25.58 -2.40 5.50
CA ALA A 187 25.34 -3.34 4.39
C ALA A 187 24.84 -4.71 4.87
N GLU A 188 25.38 -5.24 5.95
CA GLU A 188 25.03 -6.58 6.47
C GLU A 188 23.56 -6.64 6.95
N GLU A 189 23.15 -5.66 7.73
CA GLU A 189 21.76 -5.61 8.21
C GLU A 189 20.79 -5.32 7.08
N PHE A 190 21.13 -4.41 6.16
CA PHE A 190 20.31 -4.14 4.98
C PHE A 190 20.12 -5.40 4.14
N GLU A 191 21.21 -6.15 3.85
CA GLU A 191 21.14 -7.40 3.12
C GLU A 191 20.22 -8.41 3.81
N ARG A 192 20.38 -8.59 5.12
CA ARG A 192 19.58 -9.50 5.93
C ARG A 192 18.07 -9.17 5.89
N VAL A 193 17.72 -7.87 5.90
CA VAL A 193 16.35 -7.43 5.78
C VAL A 193 15.82 -7.67 4.37
N MET A 194 16.60 -7.37 3.34
CA MET A 194 16.20 -7.61 1.96
C MET A 194 16.00 -9.09 1.66
N GLU A 195 16.86 -9.98 2.17
CA GLU A 195 16.67 -11.43 2.03
C GLU A 195 15.36 -11.90 2.67
N ARG A 196 15.08 -11.43 3.89
CA ARG A 196 13.81 -11.73 4.58
C ARG A 196 12.60 -11.21 3.82
N TRP A 197 12.67 -10.00 3.28
CA TRP A 197 11.57 -9.44 2.49
C TRP A 197 11.44 -10.11 1.12
N PHE A 198 12.56 -10.56 0.54
CA PHE A 198 12.54 -11.35 -0.68
C PHE A 198 11.77 -12.65 -0.52
N ASP A 199 11.90 -13.32 0.64
CA ASP A 199 11.13 -14.54 0.92
C ASP A 199 9.62 -14.35 0.82
N ALA A 200 9.10 -13.14 1.12
CA ALA A 200 7.70 -12.81 0.93
C ALA A 200 7.28 -12.78 -0.55
N TYR A 201 8.22 -12.57 -1.48
CA TYR A 201 7.96 -12.57 -2.92
C TYR A 201 8.24 -13.90 -3.61
N ILE A 202 8.66 -14.91 -2.87
CA ILE A 202 8.75 -16.26 -3.43
C ILE A 202 7.35 -16.84 -3.51
N PRO A 203 6.86 -17.22 -4.73
CA PRO A 203 5.52 -17.81 -4.84
C PRO A 203 5.41 -19.10 -4.03
N LYS A 204 4.46 -19.18 -3.12
CA LYS A 204 4.22 -20.35 -2.28
C LYS A 204 2.80 -20.87 -2.48
N ALA A 205 2.61 -22.16 -2.31
CA ALA A 205 1.26 -22.73 -2.23
C ALA A 205 0.55 -22.15 -1.01
N ASN A 206 -0.74 -21.86 -1.14
CA ASN A 206 -1.58 -21.26 -0.09
C ASN A 206 -1.13 -19.85 0.35
N GLU A 207 -0.59 -19.07 -0.58
CA GLU A 207 -0.36 -17.63 -0.46
C GLU A 207 -0.97 -16.92 -1.68
N ALA A 208 -2.23 -16.48 -1.57
CA ALA A 208 -2.91 -15.73 -2.64
C ALA A 208 -2.23 -14.37 -2.90
N ILE A 209 -1.70 -13.74 -1.86
CA ILE A 209 -0.91 -12.50 -1.95
C ILE A 209 0.47 -12.68 -1.31
N PRO A 210 1.50 -11.96 -1.78
CA PRO A 210 2.87 -12.15 -1.33
C PRO A 210 3.04 -12.05 0.19
N GLY A 211 3.59 -13.10 0.81
CA GLY A 211 3.96 -13.12 2.21
C GLY A 211 2.80 -13.19 3.20
N VAL A 212 1.60 -13.57 2.74
CA VAL A 212 0.41 -13.76 3.57
C VAL A 212 -0.18 -15.13 3.29
N ALA A 213 -0.19 -16.00 4.27
CA ALA A 213 -0.77 -17.32 4.14
C ALA A 213 -2.32 -17.25 4.10
N ASP A 214 -2.93 -18.10 3.28
CA ASP A 214 -4.39 -18.09 3.06
C ASP A 214 -5.20 -18.19 4.36
N TRP A 215 -4.71 -18.94 5.35
CA TRP A 215 -5.38 -19.08 6.64
C TRP A 215 -5.39 -17.77 7.48
N GLU A 216 -4.47 -16.83 7.22
CA GLU A 216 -4.42 -15.54 7.94
C GLU A 216 -5.62 -14.66 7.56
N PHE A 217 -6.22 -14.86 6.38
CA PHE A 217 -7.41 -14.11 5.94
C PHE A 217 -8.62 -14.30 6.85
N ALA A 218 -8.68 -15.36 7.65
CA ALA A 218 -9.72 -15.53 8.66
C ALA A 218 -9.74 -14.42 9.73
N GLN A 219 -8.66 -13.63 9.85
CA GLN A 219 -8.63 -12.46 10.72
C GLN A 219 -9.37 -11.24 10.13
N VAL A 220 -9.67 -11.24 8.83
CA VAL A 220 -10.42 -10.16 8.17
C VAL A 220 -11.90 -10.42 8.38
N GLN A 221 -12.48 -9.82 9.42
CA GLN A 221 -13.88 -10.00 9.83
C GLN A 221 -14.75 -8.76 9.59
N VAL A 222 -14.22 -7.77 8.91
CA VAL A 222 -14.93 -6.53 8.60
C VAL A 222 -15.56 -6.58 7.21
N PRO A 223 -16.64 -5.81 6.94
CA PRO A 223 -17.15 -5.65 5.60
C PRO A 223 -16.04 -5.31 4.62
N THR A 224 -15.92 -6.10 3.55
CA THR A 224 -14.81 -5.98 2.60
C THR A 224 -15.34 -5.81 1.19
N LEU A 225 -14.84 -4.77 0.49
CA LEU A 225 -15.07 -4.56 -0.93
C LEU A 225 -13.76 -4.76 -1.70
N ILE A 226 -13.82 -5.60 -2.72
CA ILE A 226 -12.72 -5.89 -3.63
C ILE A 226 -13.10 -5.39 -5.02
N VAL A 227 -12.27 -4.54 -5.62
CA VAL A 227 -12.39 -4.23 -7.06
C VAL A 227 -11.52 -5.21 -7.83
N ARG A 228 -12.12 -5.87 -8.81
CA ARG A 228 -11.43 -6.86 -9.64
C ARG A 228 -10.27 -6.20 -10.41
N GLY A 229 -9.15 -6.88 -10.52
CA GLY A 229 -8.08 -6.49 -11.44
C GLY A 229 -8.51 -6.55 -12.91
N GLY A 230 -7.87 -5.77 -13.75
CA GLY A 230 -8.15 -5.73 -15.20
C GLY A 230 -7.94 -7.09 -15.88
N ALA A 231 -8.63 -7.32 -16.98
CA ALA A 231 -8.59 -8.61 -17.68
C ALA A 231 -7.20 -8.94 -18.27
N LYS A 232 -6.41 -7.94 -18.57
CA LYS A 232 -5.04 -8.04 -19.11
C LYS A 232 -3.97 -7.55 -18.14
N ASP A 233 -4.35 -7.18 -16.93
CA ASP A 233 -3.44 -6.70 -15.91
C ASP A 233 -2.66 -7.87 -15.31
N TYR A 234 -1.41 -8.02 -15.72
CA TYR A 234 -0.53 -9.08 -15.23
C TYR A 234 0.06 -8.78 -13.86
N ASP A 235 0.11 -7.51 -13.46
CA ASP A 235 0.60 -7.09 -12.15
C ASP A 235 -0.47 -7.28 -11.07
N HIS A 236 -1.76 -7.15 -11.44
CA HIS A 236 -2.91 -7.31 -10.55
C HIS A 236 -3.95 -8.24 -11.18
N PRO A 237 -3.67 -9.55 -11.26
CA PRO A 237 -4.53 -10.45 -12.03
C PRO A 237 -5.94 -10.55 -11.45
N ALA A 238 -6.95 -10.54 -12.31
CA ALA A 238 -8.34 -10.78 -11.91
C ALA A 238 -8.53 -12.08 -11.12
N ARG A 239 -7.67 -13.07 -11.34
CA ARG A 239 -7.63 -14.30 -10.57
C ARG A 239 -7.32 -14.04 -9.10
N THR A 240 -6.30 -13.22 -8.79
CA THR A 240 -5.93 -12.89 -7.40
C THR A 240 -7.09 -12.24 -6.65
N SER A 241 -7.81 -11.30 -7.27
CA SER A 241 -9.01 -10.70 -6.66
C SER A 241 -10.07 -11.73 -6.30
N ARG A 242 -10.27 -12.78 -7.14
CA ARG A 242 -11.22 -13.87 -6.88
C ARG A 242 -10.71 -14.85 -5.81
N GLU A 243 -9.42 -15.11 -5.77
CA GLU A 243 -8.80 -15.92 -4.71
C GLU A 243 -8.98 -15.23 -3.35
N VAL A 244 -8.65 -13.93 -3.24
CA VAL A 244 -8.86 -13.16 -2.01
C VAL A 244 -10.34 -13.09 -1.62
N LEU A 245 -11.25 -12.91 -2.59
CA LEU A 245 -12.71 -12.99 -2.34
C LEU A 245 -13.13 -14.31 -1.66
N SER A 246 -12.53 -15.43 -2.08
CA SER A 246 -12.87 -16.75 -1.52
C SER A 246 -12.31 -16.99 -0.12
N LEU A 247 -11.35 -16.17 0.32
CA LEU A 247 -10.68 -16.29 1.61
C LEU A 247 -11.29 -15.38 2.69
N ILE A 248 -12.06 -14.37 2.31
CA ILE A 248 -12.67 -13.41 3.24
C ILE A 248 -14.18 -13.63 3.27
N GLU A 249 -14.71 -14.10 4.39
CA GLU A 249 -16.13 -14.34 4.55
C GLU A 249 -16.94 -13.03 4.41
N GLY A 250 -17.99 -13.06 3.60
CA GLY A 250 -18.85 -11.89 3.38
C GLY A 250 -18.24 -10.79 2.51
N ALA A 251 -17.03 -10.97 1.96
CA ALA A 251 -16.46 -10.02 1.02
C ALA A 251 -17.32 -9.94 -0.27
N ARG A 252 -17.27 -8.75 -0.88
CA ARG A 252 -17.94 -8.49 -2.17
C ARG A 252 -16.91 -8.12 -3.22
N LEU A 253 -17.13 -8.56 -4.44
CA LEU A 253 -16.32 -8.20 -5.61
C LEU A 253 -17.15 -7.36 -6.57
N ILE A 254 -16.57 -6.27 -7.05
CA ILE A 254 -17.15 -5.47 -8.14
C ILE A 254 -16.19 -5.42 -9.34
N GLU A 255 -16.76 -5.18 -10.51
CA GLU A 255 -15.99 -4.89 -11.71
C GLU A 255 -15.28 -3.54 -11.57
N PRO A 256 -14.13 -3.33 -12.23
CA PRO A 256 -13.43 -2.06 -12.14
C PRO A 256 -14.32 -0.91 -12.67
N PRO A 257 -14.46 0.20 -11.92
CA PRO A 257 -15.22 1.36 -12.36
C PRO A 257 -14.47 2.19 -13.43
N TRP A 258 -13.25 1.82 -13.73
CA TRP A 258 -12.39 2.40 -14.78
C TRP A 258 -12.26 1.44 -15.97
N PRO A 259 -11.71 1.89 -17.13
CA PRO A 259 -11.50 1.04 -18.30
C PRO A 259 -10.70 -0.22 -17.97
N GLU A 260 -11.08 -1.34 -18.55
CA GLU A 260 -10.46 -2.66 -18.33
C GLU A 260 -8.95 -2.69 -18.61
N ASP A 261 -8.46 -1.82 -19.49
CA ASP A 261 -7.06 -1.70 -19.89
C ASP A 261 -6.35 -0.48 -19.28
N ALA A 262 -6.95 0.18 -18.27
CA ALA A 262 -6.38 1.40 -17.69
C ALA A 262 -4.95 1.19 -17.19
N TRP A 263 -4.65 0.03 -16.60
CA TRP A 263 -3.31 -0.29 -16.13
C TRP A 263 -2.30 -0.45 -17.26
N GLU A 264 -2.68 -1.16 -18.33
CA GLU A 264 -1.84 -1.32 -19.53
C GLU A 264 -1.59 0.00 -20.22
N GLN A 265 -2.62 0.83 -20.38
CA GLN A 265 -2.49 2.16 -20.98
C GLN A 265 -1.55 3.05 -20.17
N ARG A 266 -1.67 3.03 -18.83
CA ARG A 266 -0.71 3.70 -17.95
C ARG A 266 0.72 3.20 -18.21
N GLY A 267 0.92 1.89 -18.28
CA GLY A 267 2.22 1.29 -18.57
C GLY A 267 2.79 1.68 -19.93
N LEU A 268 1.95 1.80 -20.96
CA LEU A 268 2.35 2.26 -22.29
C LEU A 268 2.78 3.73 -22.26
N ARG A 269 2.01 4.60 -21.63
CA ARG A 269 2.30 6.03 -21.48
C ARG A 269 3.60 6.26 -20.72
N ARG A 270 3.86 5.53 -19.63
CA ARG A 270 5.15 5.59 -18.92
C ARG A 270 6.34 5.20 -19.80
N ARG A 271 6.18 4.17 -20.64
CA ARG A 271 7.24 3.76 -21.60
C ARG A 271 7.49 4.79 -22.69
N SER A 272 6.50 5.61 -23.04
CA SER A 272 6.69 6.75 -23.94
C SER A 272 7.31 7.98 -23.28
N GLY A 273 7.59 7.92 -21.97
CA GLY A 273 8.23 9.01 -21.23
C GLY A 273 7.25 9.99 -20.58
N GLU A 274 5.95 9.66 -20.54
CA GLU A 274 4.96 10.47 -19.84
C GLU A 274 5.02 10.23 -18.32
N GLU A 275 4.87 11.29 -17.54
CA GLU A 275 4.59 11.20 -16.13
C GLU A 275 3.11 10.85 -15.96
N VAL A 276 2.83 9.64 -15.53
CA VAL A 276 1.47 9.14 -15.27
C VAL A 276 1.40 8.43 -13.94
N GLY A 277 0.41 8.79 -13.15
CA GLY A 277 0.12 8.22 -11.84
C GLY A 277 -0.98 7.17 -11.87
N PHE A 278 -1.89 7.30 -10.94
CA PHE A 278 -3.08 6.46 -10.75
C PHE A 278 -4.37 7.24 -11.05
N GLU A 279 -4.35 8.14 -12.04
CA GLU A 279 -5.42 9.10 -12.33
C GLU A 279 -6.78 8.42 -12.49
N PHE A 280 -6.81 7.17 -13.01
CA PHE A 280 -8.05 6.41 -13.18
C PHE A 280 -8.69 5.94 -11.86
N TRP A 281 -7.97 6.00 -10.72
CA TRP A 281 -8.54 5.58 -9.44
C TRP A 281 -9.69 6.46 -8.97
N VAL A 282 -9.73 7.71 -9.39
CA VAL A 282 -10.83 8.63 -9.05
C VAL A 282 -12.19 8.14 -9.56
N ASP A 283 -12.21 7.37 -10.65
CA ASP A 283 -13.45 6.77 -11.18
C ASP A 283 -14.09 5.79 -10.19
N GLY A 284 -13.31 5.30 -9.22
CA GLY A 284 -13.78 4.45 -8.13
C GLY A 284 -14.57 5.19 -7.04
N ALA A 285 -14.39 6.50 -6.92
CA ALA A 285 -14.93 7.25 -5.79
C ALA A 285 -16.43 7.05 -5.54
N PRO A 286 -17.33 7.04 -6.55
CA PRO A 286 -18.76 6.80 -6.31
C PRO A 286 -19.05 5.43 -5.68
N SER A 287 -18.38 4.37 -6.16
CA SER A 287 -18.55 3.01 -5.63
C SER A 287 -17.94 2.86 -4.24
N PHE A 288 -16.83 3.54 -3.99
CA PHE A 288 -16.13 3.55 -2.70
C PHE A 288 -16.96 4.26 -1.64
N LEU A 289 -17.50 5.45 -1.95
CA LEU A 289 -18.40 6.19 -1.06
C LEU A 289 -19.66 5.38 -0.77
N ALA A 290 -20.30 4.80 -1.78
CA ALA A 290 -21.47 3.96 -1.58
C ALA A 290 -21.19 2.82 -0.59
N PHE A 291 -20.03 2.13 -0.73
CA PHE A 291 -19.63 1.08 0.20
C PHE A 291 -19.31 1.61 1.60
N ILE A 292 -18.60 2.74 1.70
CA ILE A 292 -18.25 3.33 3.00
C ILE A 292 -19.50 3.78 3.75
N ASP A 293 -20.50 4.33 3.05
CA ASP A 293 -21.72 4.85 3.65
C ASP A 293 -22.76 3.76 4.01
N GLU A 294 -22.58 2.54 3.52
CA GLU A 294 -23.45 1.43 3.92
C GLU A 294 -23.39 1.23 5.44
N GLN A 295 -24.57 1.26 6.08
CA GLN A 295 -24.65 0.90 7.49
C GLN A 295 -24.24 -0.57 7.66
N SER A 296 -23.29 -0.84 8.55
CA SER A 296 -23.00 -2.20 8.96
C SER A 296 -24.30 -2.80 9.52
N THR A 297 -24.95 -3.66 8.75
CA THR A 297 -26.08 -4.42 9.26
C THR A 297 -25.54 -5.30 10.37
N GLY A 298 -25.69 -4.84 11.62
CA GLY A 298 -25.30 -5.60 12.80
C GLY A 298 -25.96 -6.96 12.73
N GLY A 299 -25.19 -7.97 12.38
CA GLY A 299 -25.60 -9.36 12.58
C GLY A 299 -25.70 -9.57 14.09
N ALA A 300 -26.89 -9.41 14.63
CA ALA A 300 -27.19 -10.02 15.91
C ALA A 300 -27.09 -11.53 15.69
N VAL A 301 -25.94 -12.10 16.05
CA VAL A 301 -25.84 -13.54 16.25
C VAL A 301 -26.65 -13.81 17.52
N ALA A 302 -27.84 -14.38 17.31
CA ALA A 302 -28.69 -14.91 18.37
C ALA A 302 -28.11 -16.24 18.89
#